data_9c40d169763434b61ef7df586096b508
#
_entry.id   9c40d169763434b61ef7df586096b508
#
_cell.length_a   1.000
_cell.length_b   1.000
_cell.length_c   1.000
_cell.angle_alpha   90.00
_cell.angle_beta   90.00
_cell.angle_gamma   90.00
#
_symmetry.space_group_name_H-M   'P 1'
#
loop_
_entity.id
_entity.type
_entity.pdbx_description
1 polymer ?
#
loop_
_entity_poly.entity_id
_entity_poly.type
_entity_poly.pdbx_seq_one_letter_code
_entity_poly.pdbx_strand_id
1 'polypeptide(L)'
;MTHTTEIKAHILRDYRLAGWQERIVGRWHYRQLVADDDWRNGWISFDTVTYNPDDGAVYCGLNSIDGDLLYRFEPATERFIGLNSRRWTDPFDVKIHRTLLHNRSDRCFYFGTSLLHDIDQQREAPGGKLVRYDLTADRYDVLGVPVPMLYIQSIAADFARGKIYGFTYPAEALFEFDLAGRRGEVLAYTGNAMFFSQPHNPVVDGAGWLWGTYAETRAWDEKLSDVPIRLFKYHPEGRRFVWFDHGLPRKADRRQLLPDPPAPAGAASALAETRHRDDFGFCDSMAYDGKRYIYAGTVAGALCRIDTQTDAVEKMANVMATGRFPGLTVAEDGTLYGAGGMKGHTQVIRYRPGDERIDSFFDLVDPAINDGPARIHELAVDRDHQLYLAENDNHQRSSYLWTARLP
;
A
#
# COMPACT_ATOMS: atom_id res chain seq x y z
N MET A 1 -20.92 -2.30 -28.17
CA MET A 1 -20.06 -3.43 -27.75
C MET A 1 -19.71 -3.18 -26.30
N THR A 2 -20.18 -4.03 -25.40
CA THR A 2 -19.75 -3.98 -23.99
C THR A 2 -18.31 -4.48 -23.95
N HIS A 3 -17.36 -3.56 -23.89
CA HIS A 3 -15.98 -3.92 -23.64
C HIS A 3 -15.90 -4.52 -22.23
N THR A 4 -15.57 -5.79 -22.15
CA THR A 4 -15.40 -6.51 -20.88
C THR A 4 -14.00 -6.23 -20.37
N THR A 5 -13.86 -6.04 -19.07
CA THR A 5 -12.54 -6.00 -18.41
C THR A 5 -11.88 -7.36 -18.58
N GLU A 6 -10.70 -7.37 -19.19
CA GLU A 6 -9.88 -8.60 -19.24
C GLU A 6 -9.08 -8.68 -17.94
N ILE A 7 -9.28 -9.74 -17.16
CA ILE A 7 -8.51 -10.00 -15.95
C ILE A 7 -7.90 -11.40 -16.00
N LYS A 8 -6.66 -11.53 -15.50
CA LYS A 8 -5.92 -12.78 -15.46
C LYS A 8 -5.14 -12.93 -14.16
N ALA A 9 -5.22 -14.13 -13.58
CA ALA A 9 -4.43 -14.52 -12.43
C ALA A 9 -3.03 -15.00 -12.83
N HIS A 10 -2.00 -14.56 -12.12
CA HIS A 10 -0.64 -15.08 -12.21
C HIS A 10 -0.28 -15.71 -10.86
N ILE A 11 -0.08 -17.02 -10.89
CA ILE A 11 0.00 -17.87 -9.71
C ILE A 11 1.46 -18.20 -9.41
N LEU A 12 2.02 -17.60 -8.34
CA LEU A 12 3.34 -17.96 -7.83
C LEU A 12 3.27 -19.25 -6.99
N ARG A 13 2.22 -19.37 -6.19
CA ARG A 13 1.89 -20.53 -5.37
C ARG A 13 0.39 -20.79 -5.41
N ASP A 14 0.01 -22.04 -5.65
CA ASP A 14 -1.36 -22.48 -5.54
C ASP A 14 -1.50 -23.39 -4.31
N TYR A 15 -1.71 -22.78 -3.16
CA TYR A 15 -1.87 -23.49 -1.92
C TYR A 15 -3.20 -23.12 -1.28
N ARG A 16 -4.06 -24.14 -1.10
CA ARG A 16 -5.37 -24.01 -0.47
C ARG A 16 -5.35 -24.76 0.84
N LEU A 17 -5.63 -24.06 1.91
CA LEU A 17 -5.59 -24.60 3.26
C LEU A 17 -6.99 -24.60 3.87
N ALA A 18 -7.50 -25.76 4.17
CA ALA A 18 -8.72 -25.89 4.96
C ALA A 18 -8.49 -25.30 6.37
N GLY A 19 -9.42 -24.44 6.81
CA GLY A 19 -9.30 -23.81 8.13
C GLY A 19 -8.30 -22.67 8.22
N TRP A 20 -7.85 -22.14 7.10
CA TRP A 20 -6.95 -20.97 7.08
C TRP A 20 -7.55 -19.74 7.79
N GLN A 21 -8.83 -19.47 7.56
CA GLN A 21 -9.52 -18.36 8.19
C GLN A 21 -9.62 -18.52 9.71
N GLU A 22 -9.87 -19.72 10.21
CA GLU A 22 -9.95 -20.01 11.63
C GLU A 22 -8.61 -19.80 12.33
N ARG A 23 -7.50 -20.10 11.67
CA ARG A 23 -6.15 -19.86 12.20
C ARG A 23 -5.87 -18.37 12.33
N ILE A 24 -6.22 -17.56 11.33
CA ILE A 24 -6.07 -16.08 11.39
C ILE A 24 -6.96 -15.49 12.48
N VAL A 25 -8.23 -15.90 12.54
CA VAL A 25 -9.18 -15.44 13.58
C VAL A 25 -8.76 -15.92 14.96
N GLY A 26 -8.14 -17.09 15.08
CA GLY A 26 -7.59 -17.65 16.31
C GLY A 26 -6.42 -16.86 16.91
N ARG A 27 -5.96 -15.83 16.23
CA ARG A 27 -4.86 -14.93 16.69
C ARG A 27 -3.60 -15.69 17.06
N TRP A 28 -3.10 -16.48 16.13
CA TRP A 28 -1.86 -17.18 16.33
C TRP A 28 -0.71 -16.22 16.56
N HIS A 29 0.14 -16.53 17.54
CA HIS A 29 1.37 -15.81 17.76
C HIS A 29 2.40 -16.10 16.67
N TYR A 30 3.33 -15.18 16.44
CA TYR A 30 4.38 -15.33 15.44
C TYR A 30 5.09 -16.69 15.51
N ARG A 31 5.45 -17.15 16.73
CA ARG A 31 6.08 -18.47 16.92
C ARG A 31 5.20 -19.64 16.46
N GLN A 32 3.88 -19.52 16.57
CA GLN A 32 2.96 -20.53 16.08
C GLN A 32 2.91 -20.51 14.55
N LEU A 33 2.88 -19.32 13.94
CA LEU A 33 2.88 -19.15 12.48
C LEU A 33 4.16 -19.70 11.85
N VAL A 34 5.32 -19.37 12.39
CA VAL A 34 6.60 -19.85 11.85
C VAL A 34 6.87 -21.33 12.12
N ALA A 35 6.18 -21.93 13.10
CA ALA A 35 6.27 -23.36 13.38
C ALA A 35 5.27 -24.22 12.59
N ASP A 36 4.29 -23.59 11.95
CA ASP A 36 3.27 -24.28 11.18
C ASP A 36 3.73 -24.47 9.71
N ASP A 37 3.85 -25.72 9.29
CA ASP A 37 4.36 -26.05 7.95
C ASP A 37 3.45 -25.54 6.82
N ASP A 38 2.14 -25.46 7.05
CA ASP A 38 1.19 -24.95 6.08
C ASP A 38 1.37 -23.44 5.85
N TRP A 39 1.58 -22.69 6.94
CA TRP A 39 1.87 -21.27 6.84
C TRP A 39 3.22 -21.00 6.18
N ARG A 40 4.24 -21.72 6.60
CA ARG A 40 5.59 -21.59 6.05
C ARG A 40 5.65 -21.88 4.56
N ASN A 41 4.99 -22.95 4.14
CA ASN A 41 5.06 -23.42 2.75
C ASN A 41 4.01 -22.79 1.84
N GLY A 42 2.83 -22.50 2.37
CA GLY A 42 1.66 -22.12 1.58
C GLY A 42 1.37 -20.62 1.56
N TRP A 43 1.47 -19.97 2.72
CA TRP A 43 1.03 -18.60 2.82
C TRP A 43 1.99 -17.64 2.13
N ILE A 44 1.45 -16.93 1.15
CA ILE A 44 2.07 -15.76 0.54
C ILE A 44 1.01 -14.69 0.30
N SER A 45 1.45 -13.44 0.32
CA SER A 45 0.62 -12.27 0.07
C SER A 45 1.43 -11.28 -0.75
N PHE A 46 0.84 -10.72 -1.81
CA PHE A 46 1.47 -9.63 -2.56
C PHE A 46 1.12 -8.31 -1.88
N ASP A 47 2.07 -7.69 -1.24
CA ASP A 47 1.83 -6.47 -0.46
C ASP A 47 2.17 -5.18 -1.21
N THR A 48 3.09 -5.25 -2.16
CA THR A 48 3.47 -4.11 -2.99
C THR A 48 3.89 -4.55 -4.39
N VAL A 49 3.62 -3.69 -5.37
CA VAL A 49 4.03 -3.89 -6.77
C VAL A 49 4.52 -2.59 -7.37
N THR A 50 5.57 -2.68 -8.19
CA THR A 50 6.12 -1.54 -8.91
C THR A 50 6.52 -1.95 -10.31
N TYR A 51 5.99 -1.26 -11.32
CA TYR A 51 6.43 -1.43 -12.71
C TYR A 51 7.74 -0.69 -12.94
N ASN A 52 8.70 -1.38 -13.54
CA ASN A 52 9.95 -0.76 -13.97
C ASN A 52 9.94 -0.54 -15.48
N PRO A 53 9.79 0.71 -15.95
CA PRO A 53 9.73 1.01 -17.37
C PRO A 53 11.07 0.83 -18.12
N ASP A 54 12.17 0.63 -17.40
CA ASP A 54 13.49 0.49 -18.00
C ASP A 54 13.76 -0.96 -18.48
N ASP A 55 13.12 -1.97 -17.86
CA ASP A 55 13.22 -3.38 -18.24
C ASP A 55 11.86 -4.02 -18.57
N GLY A 56 10.76 -3.29 -18.40
CA GLY A 56 9.40 -3.77 -18.68
C GLY A 56 8.88 -4.82 -17.71
N ALA A 57 9.54 -5.04 -16.59
CA ALA A 57 9.15 -6.01 -15.58
C ALA A 57 8.37 -5.37 -14.43
N VAL A 58 7.64 -6.20 -13.70
CA VAL A 58 6.95 -5.82 -12.46
C VAL A 58 7.67 -6.44 -11.28
N TYR A 59 8.04 -5.61 -10.32
CA TYR A 59 8.68 -6.05 -9.09
C TYR A 59 7.65 -6.14 -7.99
N CYS A 60 7.63 -7.27 -7.29
CA CYS A 60 6.63 -7.62 -6.29
C CYS A 60 7.28 -7.81 -4.93
N GLY A 61 6.85 -7.06 -3.94
CA GLY A 61 7.19 -7.28 -2.55
C GLY A 61 6.12 -8.14 -1.88
N LEU A 62 6.54 -9.20 -1.20
CA LEU A 62 5.68 -10.21 -0.65
C LEU A 62 5.73 -10.27 0.87
N ASN A 63 4.68 -10.87 1.43
CA ASN A 63 4.73 -11.53 2.72
C ASN A 63 5.00 -13.01 2.48
N SER A 64 6.00 -13.55 3.11
CA SER A 64 6.34 -14.97 3.05
C SER A 64 7.24 -15.34 4.23
N ILE A 65 7.02 -16.50 4.84
CA ILE A 65 7.88 -16.97 5.93
C ILE A 65 9.15 -17.62 5.35
N ASP A 66 9.03 -18.57 4.45
CA ASP A 66 10.16 -19.32 3.91
C ASP A 66 10.52 -19.01 2.44
N GLY A 67 9.64 -18.32 1.70
CA GLY A 67 9.90 -17.90 0.31
C GLY A 67 10.72 -16.62 0.23
N ASP A 68 11.11 -16.25 -0.97
CA ASP A 68 11.67 -14.92 -1.23
C ASP A 68 10.65 -13.83 -0.90
N LEU A 69 11.16 -12.64 -0.54
CA LEU A 69 10.35 -11.47 -0.29
C LEU A 69 10.27 -10.53 -1.50
N LEU A 70 11.18 -10.66 -2.44
CA LEU A 70 11.21 -9.85 -3.65
C LEU A 70 11.24 -10.75 -4.87
N TYR A 71 10.27 -10.53 -5.76
CA TYR A 71 10.16 -11.22 -7.03
C TYR A 71 10.12 -10.23 -8.18
N ARG A 72 10.68 -10.65 -9.31
CA ARG A 72 10.51 -10.02 -10.62
C ARG A 72 9.50 -10.85 -11.42
N PHE A 73 8.42 -10.23 -11.84
CA PHE A 73 7.45 -10.81 -12.77
C PHE A 73 7.71 -10.27 -14.17
N GLU A 74 7.83 -11.15 -15.13
CA GLU A 74 8.04 -10.84 -16.55
C GLU A 74 6.71 -10.94 -17.30
N PRO A 75 6.06 -9.82 -17.68
CA PRO A 75 4.74 -9.87 -18.31
C PRO A 75 4.72 -10.64 -19.64
N ALA A 76 5.80 -10.54 -20.44
CA ALA A 76 5.88 -11.19 -21.73
C ALA A 76 5.91 -12.72 -21.65
N THR A 77 6.45 -13.30 -20.58
CA THR A 77 6.56 -14.75 -20.37
C THR A 77 5.67 -15.25 -19.23
N GLU A 78 5.05 -14.34 -18.51
CA GLU A 78 4.20 -14.59 -17.32
C GLU A 78 4.93 -15.37 -16.22
N ARG A 79 6.23 -15.16 -16.08
CA ARG A 79 7.09 -15.89 -15.13
C ARG A 79 7.49 -15.04 -13.95
N PHE A 80 7.47 -15.67 -12.77
CA PHE A 80 8.09 -15.11 -11.57
C PHE A 80 9.52 -15.59 -11.43
N ILE A 81 10.41 -14.67 -11.09
CA ILE A 81 11.83 -14.92 -10.80
C ILE A 81 12.09 -14.43 -9.38
N GLY A 82 12.43 -15.34 -8.47
CA GLY A 82 12.83 -14.97 -7.12
C GLY A 82 14.20 -14.30 -7.14
N LEU A 83 14.33 -13.20 -6.41
CA LEU A 83 15.55 -12.40 -6.38
C LEU A 83 16.48 -12.74 -5.22
N ASN A 84 16.28 -13.93 -4.62
CA ASN A 84 17.14 -14.49 -3.57
C ASN A 84 17.30 -13.58 -2.34
N SER A 85 16.23 -12.98 -1.88
CA SER A 85 16.21 -12.09 -0.71
C SER A 85 16.70 -12.81 0.57
N ARG A 86 16.57 -14.12 0.64
CA ARG A 86 17.00 -14.93 1.79
C ARG A 86 18.51 -14.90 2.05
N ARG A 87 19.31 -14.35 1.15
CA ARG A 87 20.76 -14.15 1.36
C ARG A 87 21.07 -13.15 2.49
N TRP A 88 20.16 -12.25 2.82
CA TRP A 88 20.38 -11.17 3.79
C TRP A 88 19.29 -11.06 4.86
N THR A 89 18.16 -11.74 4.69
CA THR A 89 17.07 -11.74 5.65
C THR A 89 17.38 -12.56 6.90
N ASP A 90 16.83 -12.14 8.02
CA ASP A 90 16.75 -12.95 9.24
C ASP A 90 15.31 -13.47 9.43
N PRO A 91 15.03 -14.27 10.47
CA PRO A 91 13.69 -14.83 10.71
C PRO A 91 12.59 -13.78 10.92
N PHE A 92 12.94 -12.53 11.20
CA PHE A 92 11.97 -11.45 11.39
C PHE A 92 11.66 -10.68 10.11
N ASP A 93 12.46 -10.86 9.07
CA ASP A 93 12.19 -10.24 7.75
C ASP A 93 11.25 -11.14 6.95
N VAL A 94 9.96 -10.96 7.14
CA VAL A 94 8.94 -11.80 6.49
C VAL A 94 8.01 -11.01 5.56
N LYS A 95 8.26 -9.70 5.41
CA LYS A 95 7.33 -8.83 4.70
C LYS A 95 8.05 -7.64 4.07
N ILE A 96 7.66 -7.31 2.83
CA ILE A 96 7.89 -6.00 2.20
C ILE A 96 6.52 -5.34 2.01
N HIS A 97 6.19 -4.35 2.87
CA HIS A 97 4.86 -3.79 2.93
C HIS A 97 4.85 -2.35 2.40
N ARG A 98 4.18 -2.12 1.26
CA ARG A 98 4.00 -0.78 0.65
C ARG A 98 5.25 0.10 0.68
N THR A 99 6.38 -0.50 0.38
CA THR A 99 7.68 0.14 0.58
C THR A 99 8.62 -0.01 -0.61
N LEU A 100 8.14 -0.43 -1.78
CA LEU A 100 9.00 -0.72 -2.93
C LEU A 100 9.10 0.49 -3.86
N LEU A 101 10.20 1.22 -3.77
CA LEU A 101 10.47 2.42 -4.55
C LEU A 101 11.59 2.19 -5.56
N HIS A 102 11.36 2.52 -6.82
CA HIS A 102 12.36 2.47 -7.87
C HIS A 102 13.03 3.84 -8.06
N ASN A 103 14.33 3.90 -7.85
CA ASN A 103 15.15 5.06 -8.24
C ASN A 103 15.78 4.80 -9.60
N ARG A 104 15.26 5.42 -10.64
CA ARG A 104 15.75 5.27 -12.01
C ARG A 104 17.17 5.83 -12.21
N SER A 105 17.57 6.82 -11.40
CA SER A 105 18.87 7.48 -11.58
C SER A 105 20.05 6.58 -11.20
N ASP A 106 19.89 5.69 -10.22
CA ASP A 106 20.90 4.73 -9.80
C ASP A 106 20.53 3.28 -10.14
N ARG A 107 19.36 3.07 -10.78
CA ARG A 107 18.83 1.76 -11.17
C ARG A 107 18.68 0.81 -9.99
N CYS A 108 18.22 1.32 -8.86
CA CYS A 108 18.03 0.53 -7.65
C CYS A 108 16.58 0.57 -7.17
N PHE A 109 16.17 -0.53 -6.53
CA PHE A 109 15.00 -0.51 -5.66
C PHE A 109 15.42 -0.22 -4.22
N TYR A 110 14.59 0.56 -3.54
CA TYR A 110 14.68 0.82 -2.11
C TYR A 110 13.41 0.32 -1.45
N PHE A 111 13.54 -0.42 -0.37
CA PHE A 111 12.37 -0.94 0.34
C PHE A 111 12.65 -1.18 1.82
N GLY A 112 11.56 -1.26 2.58
CA GLY A 112 11.58 -1.58 4.00
C GLY A 112 11.09 -2.99 4.27
N THR A 113 11.64 -3.64 5.31
CA THR A 113 11.15 -4.93 5.79
C THR A 113 10.23 -4.77 6.98
N SER A 114 9.37 -5.75 7.16
CA SER A 114 8.41 -5.82 8.25
C SER A 114 8.31 -7.22 8.81
N LEU A 115 7.94 -7.27 10.09
CA LEU A 115 7.48 -8.45 10.79
C LEU A 115 5.99 -8.72 10.44
N LEU A 116 5.50 -9.90 10.67
CA LEU A 116 4.06 -10.14 10.78
C LEU A 116 3.50 -9.37 11.99
N HIS A 117 2.19 -9.11 12.00
CA HIS A 117 1.51 -8.28 13.01
C HIS A 117 1.56 -8.83 14.45
N ASP A 118 2.68 -9.42 14.82
CA ASP A 118 2.84 -10.03 16.14
C ASP A 118 3.72 -9.15 17.04
N ILE A 119 3.05 -8.41 17.90
CA ILE A 119 3.68 -7.49 18.84
C ILE A 119 4.54 -8.24 19.87
N ASP A 120 4.25 -9.51 20.14
CA ASP A 120 4.97 -10.29 21.15
C ASP A 120 6.46 -10.48 20.81
N GLN A 121 6.78 -10.50 19.53
CA GLN A 121 8.16 -10.66 19.06
C GLN A 121 8.88 -9.33 18.82
N GLN A 122 8.24 -8.21 19.00
CA GLN A 122 8.83 -6.91 18.76
C GLN A 122 10.10 -6.67 19.61
N ARG A 123 10.14 -7.17 20.82
CA ARG A 123 11.30 -7.02 21.72
C ARG A 123 12.51 -7.85 21.30
N GLU A 124 12.29 -8.93 20.57
CA GLU A 124 13.32 -9.82 20.06
C GLU A 124 13.78 -9.41 18.66
N ALA A 125 12.92 -8.75 17.90
CA ALA A 125 13.21 -8.29 16.56
C ALA A 125 14.05 -7.00 16.57
N PRO A 126 15.06 -6.87 15.69
CA PRO A 126 15.90 -5.66 15.63
C PRO A 126 15.12 -4.43 15.14
N GLY A 127 14.07 -4.62 14.41
CA GLY A 127 13.28 -3.63 13.68
C GLY A 127 13.35 -3.84 12.17
N GLY A 128 12.50 -3.15 11.45
CA GLY A 128 12.47 -3.20 9.98
C GLY A 128 13.75 -2.65 9.38
N LYS A 129 14.33 -3.37 8.44
CA LYS A 129 15.52 -2.96 7.70
C LYS A 129 15.13 -2.11 6.50
N LEU A 130 15.89 -1.07 6.23
CA LEU A 130 15.89 -0.38 4.94
C LEU A 130 16.95 -1.03 4.07
N VAL A 131 16.55 -1.44 2.87
CA VAL A 131 17.37 -2.23 1.94
C VAL A 131 17.38 -1.55 0.57
N ARG A 132 18.54 -1.59 -0.07
CA ARG A 132 18.75 -1.22 -1.48
C ARG A 132 19.05 -2.48 -2.29
N TYR A 133 18.39 -2.64 -3.42
CA TYR A 133 18.67 -3.70 -4.38
C TYR A 133 19.14 -3.09 -5.71
N ASP A 134 20.37 -3.38 -6.07
CA ASP A 134 21.00 -2.92 -7.32
C ASP A 134 20.64 -3.86 -8.45
N LEU A 135 19.84 -3.37 -9.41
CA LEU A 135 19.37 -4.15 -10.57
C LEU A 135 20.50 -4.56 -11.53
N THR A 136 21.56 -3.78 -11.58
CA THR A 136 22.67 -4.03 -12.49
C THR A 136 23.64 -5.08 -11.92
N ALA A 137 23.91 -4.97 -10.61
CA ALA A 137 24.85 -5.84 -9.92
C ALA A 137 24.21 -7.10 -9.33
N ASP A 138 22.86 -7.23 -9.35
CA ASP A 138 22.09 -8.27 -8.66
C ASP A 138 22.55 -8.39 -7.18
N ARG A 139 22.58 -7.26 -6.49
CA ARG A 139 23.14 -7.19 -5.15
C ARG A 139 22.29 -6.39 -4.19
N TYR A 140 22.09 -6.96 -3.00
CA TYR A 140 21.47 -6.28 -1.87
C TYR A 140 22.50 -5.53 -1.02
N ASP A 141 22.10 -4.38 -0.51
CA ASP A 141 22.81 -3.59 0.48
C ASP A 141 21.83 -3.23 1.60
N VAL A 142 22.02 -3.81 2.78
CA VAL A 142 21.24 -3.48 3.96
C VAL A 142 21.74 -2.16 4.50
N LEU A 143 20.98 -1.10 4.34
CA LEU A 143 21.35 0.26 4.69
C LEU A 143 21.33 0.48 6.22
N GLY A 144 20.41 -0.19 6.93
CA GLY A 144 20.29 -0.11 8.38
C GLY A 144 18.84 -0.30 8.86
N VAL A 145 18.66 -0.15 10.16
CA VAL A 145 17.36 -0.15 10.84
C VAL A 145 17.04 1.29 11.22
N PRO A 146 16.09 1.97 10.55
CA PRO A 146 15.80 3.38 10.83
C PRO A 146 15.31 3.63 12.25
N VAL A 147 14.44 2.77 12.75
CA VAL A 147 13.87 2.87 14.10
C VAL A 147 13.95 1.49 14.77
N PRO A 148 14.77 1.33 15.81
CA PRO A 148 14.92 0.04 16.50
C PRO A 148 13.59 -0.49 17.03
N MET A 149 13.40 -1.79 16.96
CA MET A 149 12.25 -2.55 17.46
C MET A 149 10.91 -2.25 16.75
N LEU A 150 10.85 -1.32 15.81
CA LEU A 150 9.66 -1.04 15.00
C LEU A 150 9.88 -1.51 13.57
N TYR A 151 8.85 -2.00 12.92
CA TYR A 151 8.94 -2.37 11.51
C TYR A 151 8.42 -1.26 10.60
N ILE A 152 8.85 -1.30 9.33
CA ILE A 152 8.53 -0.26 8.35
C ILE A 152 7.18 -0.55 7.70
N GLN A 153 6.23 0.37 7.85
CA GLN A 153 4.87 0.25 7.31
C GLN A 153 4.78 0.76 5.86
N SER A 154 5.38 1.91 5.60
CA SER A 154 5.40 2.53 4.28
C SER A 154 6.56 3.50 4.16
N ILE A 155 7.01 3.79 2.94
CA ILE A 155 8.07 4.75 2.67
C ILE A 155 7.74 5.66 1.48
N ALA A 156 8.36 6.85 1.50
CA ALA A 156 8.49 7.75 0.36
C ALA A 156 9.93 8.21 0.24
N ALA A 157 10.36 8.66 -0.93
CA ALA A 157 11.72 9.09 -1.14
C ALA A 157 11.80 10.47 -1.79
N ASP A 158 12.77 11.25 -1.33
CA ASP A 158 13.35 12.38 -2.03
C ASP A 158 14.79 11.99 -2.45
N PHE A 159 14.87 11.26 -3.55
CA PHE A 159 16.15 10.80 -4.05
C PHE A 159 17.08 11.95 -4.47
N ALA A 160 16.52 13.09 -4.88
CA ALA A 160 17.31 14.28 -5.22
C ALA A 160 18.07 14.82 -4.01
N ARG A 161 17.49 14.71 -2.81
CA ARG A 161 18.12 15.10 -1.54
C ARG A 161 18.77 13.93 -0.81
N GLY A 162 18.71 12.70 -1.36
CA GLY A 162 19.24 11.51 -0.72
C GLY A 162 18.48 11.12 0.56
N LYS A 163 17.18 11.33 0.61
CA LYS A 163 16.35 11.08 1.78
C LYS A 163 15.28 10.03 1.50
N ILE A 164 15.07 9.15 2.48
CA ILE A 164 13.89 8.28 2.57
C ILE A 164 13.13 8.63 3.83
N TYR A 165 11.83 8.78 3.71
CA TYR A 165 10.90 8.97 4.81
C TYR A 165 10.07 7.71 4.98
N GLY A 166 9.65 7.41 6.19
CA GLY A 166 8.77 6.28 6.39
C GLY A 166 8.03 6.33 7.71
N PHE A 167 7.00 5.51 7.74
CA PHE A 167 6.19 5.30 8.93
C PHE A 167 6.42 3.89 9.47
N THR A 168 6.38 3.78 10.79
CA THR A 168 6.58 2.51 11.47
C THR A 168 5.29 1.98 12.09
N TYR A 169 5.35 0.74 12.54
CA TYR A 169 4.29 0.04 13.29
C TYR A 169 4.96 -0.90 14.32
N PRO A 170 4.37 -1.21 15.49
CA PRO A 170 3.05 -0.83 15.96
C PRO A 170 2.94 0.60 16.50
N ALA A 171 4.01 1.21 16.94
CA ALA A 171 4.02 2.64 17.21
C ALA A 171 4.23 3.38 15.89
N GLU A 172 3.35 4.32 15.55
CA GLU A 172 3.44 5.07 14.31
C GLU A 172 4.39 6.25 14.47
N ALA A 173 5.66 6.00 14.19
CA ALA A 173 6.70 7.01 14.13
C ALA A 173 7.01 7.37 12.68
N LEU A 174 7.04 8.66 12.39
CA LEU A 174 7.62 9.19 11.15
C LEU A 174 9.14 9.27 11.34
N PHE A 175 9.88 8.64 10.44
CA PHE A 175 11.34 8.78 10.40
C PHE A 175 11.83 9.40 9.09
N GLU A 176 12.99 10.03 9.16
CA GLU A 176 13.84 10.39 8.02
C GLU A 176 15.08 9.49 8.04
N PHE A 177 15.47 8.97 6.89
CA PHE A 177 16.71 8.23 6.72
C PHE A 177 17.61 8.93 5.71
N ASP A 178 18.80 9.30 6.13
CA ASP A 178 19.84 9.86 5.27
C ASP A 178 20.62 8.76 4.57
N LEU A 179 20.52 8.69 3.23
CA LEU A 179 21.15 7.64 2.45
C LEU A 179 22.69 7.69 2.48
N ALA A 180 23.26 8.90 2.51
CA ALA A 180 24.71 9.08 2.51
C ALA A 180 25.33 8.71 3.87
N GLY A 181 24.72 9.15 4.96
CA GLY A 181 25.15 8.87 6.32
C GLY A 181 24.67 7.52 6.86
N ARG A 182 23.77 6.83 6.16
CA ARG A 182 23.11 5.58 6.60
C ARG A 182 22.54 5.70 8.01
N ARG A 183 21.83 6.77 8.26
CA ARG A 183 21.30 7.07 9.59
C ARG A 183 19.83 7.43 9.54
N GLY A 184 19.04 6.74 10.38
CA GLY A 184 17.65 7.06 10.64
C GLY A 184 17.48 8.00 11.82
N GLU A 185 16.48 8.85 11.77
CA GLU A 185 16.05 9.73 12.85
C GLU A 185 14.54 9.78 12.92
N VAL A 186 13.97 9.62 14.11
CA VAL A 186 12.54 9.82 14.34
C VAL A 186 12.25 11.32 14.35
N LEU A 187 11.37 11.76 13.47
CA LEU A 187 10.96 13.16 13.34
C LEU A 187 9.76 13.50 14.23
N ALA A 188 8.78 12.60 14.29
CA ALA A 188 7.55 12.77 15.03
C ALA A 188 6.86 11.41 15.29
N TYR A 189 5.98 11.37 16.27
CA TYR A 189 5.00 10.30 16.42
C TYR A 189 3.66 10.80 15.88
N THR A 190 3.13 10.14 14.86
CA THR A 190 1.92 10.52 14.15
C THR A 190 0.69 9.75 14.63
N GLY A 191 0.89 8.73 15.44
CA GLY A 191 -0.12 7.91 16.08
C GLY A 191 0.49 6.97 17.10
N ASN A 192 -0.29 6.03 17.59
CA ASN A 192 0.15 4.99 18.52
C ASN A 192 -0.49 3.64 18.19
N ALA A 193 -0.21 2.59 18.97
CA ALA A 193 -0.72 1.24 18.73
C ALA A 193 -2.27 1.13 18.76
N MET A 194 -2.95 2.07 19.40
CA MET A 194 -4.43 2.12 19.46
C MET A 194 -5.02 3.07 18.44
N PHE A 195 -4.34 4.19 18.21
CA PHE A 195 -4.80 5.28 17.36
C PHE A 195 -3.70 5.61 16.37
N PHE A 196 -3.78 5.03 15.18
CA PHE A 196 -2.85 5.31 14.09
C PHE A 196 -3.61 5.93 12.92
N SER A 197 -2.94 6.81 12.21
CA SER A 197 -3.52 7.51 11.07
C SER A 197 -3.56 6.66 9.80
N GLN A 198 -2.92 5.50 9.81
CA GLN A 198 -2.69 4.61 8.65
C GLN A 198 -2.11 5.35 7.43
N PRO A 199 -0.97 6.00 7.58
CA PRO A 199 -0.36 6.75 6.48
C PRO A 199 0.29 5.79 5.47
N HIS A 200 -0.55 5.09 4.73
CA HIS A 200 -0.07 4.24 3.66
C HIS A 200 0.31 5.09 2.45
N ASN A 201 1.42 4.72 1.81
CA ASN A 201 1.95 5.38 0.62
C ASN A 201 2.05 6.91 0.77
N PRO A 202 2.79 7.42 1.77
CA PRO A 202 3.11 8.84 1.81
C PRO A 202 3.83 9.24 0.52
N VAL A 203 3.75 10.51 0.16
CA VAL A 203 4.36 11.01 -1.08
C VAL A 203 5.21 12.24 -0.83
N VAL A 204 6.25 12.40 -1.65
CA VAL A 204 7.01 13.64 -1.72
C VAL A 204 6.58 14.38 -2.98
N ASP A 205 6.18 15.64 -2.85
CA ASP A 205 5.77 16.46 -3.99
C ASP A 205 6.98 17.08 -4.73
N GLY A 206 6.71 17.75 -5.84
CA GLY A 206 7.75 18.36 -6.67
C GLY A 206 8.56 19.49 -6.00
N ALA A 207 8.07 20.05 -4.91
CA ALA A 207 8.77 21.04 -4.09
C ALA A 207 9.61 20.39 -2.96
N GLY A 208 9.50 19.08 -2.77
CA GLY A 208 10.21 18.30 -1.75
C GLY A 208 9.49 18.23 -0.41
N TRP A 209 8.20 18.56 -0.36
CA TRP A 209 7.39 18.33 0.82
C TRP A 209 6.92 16.88 0.89
N LEU A 210 7.22 16.24 2.00
CA LEU A 210 6.58 14.99 2.37
C LEU A 210 5.17 15.28 2.88
N TRP A 211 4.17 14.58 2.34
CA TRP A 211 2.78 14.65 2.78
C TRP A 211 2.37 13.37 3.50
N GLY A 212 1.60 13.53 4.58
CA GLY A 212 1.08 12.42 5.36
C GLY A 212 -0.09 12.83 6.25
N THR A 213 -0.56 11.89 7.05
CA THR A 213 -1.62 12.09 8.03
C THR A 213 -1.13 11.83 9.44
N TYR A 214 -1.78 12.43 10.43
CA TYR A 214 -1.52 12.19 11.84
C TYR A 214 -2.83 12.11 12.61
N ALA A 215 -2.80 11.38 13.72
CA ALA A 215 -3.92 11.27 14.64
C ALA A 215 -3.70 12.26 15.80
N GLU A 216 -4.64 13.18 15.99
CA GLU A 216 -4.60 14.12 17.13
C GLU A 216 -5.10 13.40 18.38
N THR A 217 -4.24 12.61 19.02
CA THR A 217 -4.61 11.84 20.21
C THR A 217 -4.48 12.63 21.49
N ARG A 218 -5.37 12.33 22.42
CA ARG A 218 -5.32 12.84 23.80
C ARG A 218 -5.12 11.68 24.77
N ALA A 219 -4.58 11.97 25.94
CA ALA A 219 -4.33 10.94 26.97
C ALA A 219 -5.59 10.18 27.43
N TRP A 220 -6.76 10.77 27.24
CA TRP A 220 -8.04 10.27 27.72
C TRP A 220 -9.01 9.85 26.60
N ASP A 221 -8.53 9.72 25.37
CA ASP A 221 -9.37 9.26 24.28
C ASP A 221 -9.73 7.79 24.49
N GLU A 222 -11.02 7.50 24.65
CA GLU A 222 -11.52 6.15 24.89
C GLU A 222 -12.02 5.46 23.62
N LYS A 223 -12.33 6.26 22.58
CA LYS A 223 -12.90 5.77 21.34
C LYS A 223 -12.12 6.28 20.14
N LEU A 224 -11.88 5.39 19.18
CA LEU A 224 -11.25 5.76 17.92
C LEU A 224 -12.04 6.84 17.14
N SER A 225 -13.37 6.84 17.26
CA SER A 225 -14.25 7.85 16.67
C SER A 225 -13.99 9.29 17.12
N ASP A 226 -13.38 9.44 18.28
CA ASP A 226 -13.15 10.73 18.91
C ASP A 226 -11.79 11.33 18.51
N VAL A 227 -10.98 10.58 17.76
CA VAL A 227 -9.64 10.98 17.34
C VAL A 227 -9.69 11.61 15.95
N PRO A 228 -9.46 12.92 15.82
CA PRO A 228 -9.35 13.55 14.50
C PRO A 228 -8.12 13.07 13.76
N ILE A 229 -8.29 12.64 12.51
CA ILE A 229 -7.19 12.40 11.57
C ILE A 229 -7.00 13.66 10.75
N ARG A 230 -5.79 14.18 10.73
CA ARG A 230 -5.43 15.43 10.08
C ARG A 230 -4.27 15.23 9.12
N LEU A 231 -4.05 16.21 8.26
CA LEU A 231 -2.91 16.25 7.34
C LEU A 231 -1.72 16.97 7.97
N PHE A 232 -0.53 16.59 7.53
CA PHE A 232 0.67 17.37 7.72
C PHE A 232 1.51 17.34 6.45
N LYS A 233 2.43 18.29 6.34
CA LYS A 233 3.56 18.22 5.41
C LYS A 233 4.86 18.58 6.12
N TYR A 234 5.96 17.95 5.67
CA TYR A 234 7.28 18.14 6.24
C TYR A 234 8.29 18.46 5.15
N HIS A 235 9.15 19.43 5.37
CA HIS A 235 10.26 19.78 4.48
C HIS A 235 11.59 19.63 5.20
N PRO A 236 12.59 18.91 4.64
CA PRO A 236 13.85 18.64 5.32
C PRO A 236 14.71 19.90 5.50
N GLU A 237 14.64 20.84 4.55
CA GLU A 237 15.31 22.11 4.69
C GLU A 237 14.65 22.94 5.78
N GLY A 238 15.41 23.21 6.83
CA GLY A 238 14.91 23.87 8.02
C GLY A 238 14.07 22.99 8.94
N ARG A 239 13.91 21.68 8.63
CA ARG A 239 13.14 20.71 9.45
C ARG A 239 11.75 21.22 9.76
N ARG A 240 11.05 21.73 8.77
CA ARG A 240 9.80 22.47 8.93
C ARG A 240 8.59 21.57 8.76
N PHE A 241 7.77 21.49 9.81
CA PHE A 241 6.43 20.92 9.75
C PHE A 241 5.37 21.98 9.53
N VAL A 242 4.37 21.64 8.74
CA VAL A 242 3.07 22.32 8.69
C VAL A 242 2.02 21.31 9.12
N TRP A 243 1.43 21.53 10.28
CA TRP A 243 0.34 20.74 10.84
C TRP A 243 -0.96 21.42 10.48
N PHE A 244 -1.81 20.74 9.71
CA PHE A 244 -3.10 21.27 9.32
C PHE A 244 -4.14 20.98 10.42
N ASP A 245 -5.14 21.84 10.53
CA ASP A 245 -6.29 21.66 11.43
C ASP A 245 -7.44 20.88 10.77
N HIS A 246 -7.22 20.37 9.57
CA HIS A 246 -8.15 19.53 8.80
C HIS A 246 -7.45 18.28 8.26
N GLY A 247 -8.26 17.28 7.94
CA GLY A 247 -7.82 16.04 7.33
C GLY A 247 -8.43 15.82 5.94
N LEU A 248 -8.41 14.57 5.48
CA LEU A 248 -9.10 14.19 4.27
C LEU A 248 -10.62 14.26 4.48
N PRO A 249 -11.39 14.75 3.49
CA PRO A 249 -12.85 14.71 3.51
C PRO A 249 -13.38 13.30 3.75
N ARG A 250 -14.45 13.20 4.51
CA ARG A 250 -15.11 11.94 4.83
C ARG A 250 -16.04 11.51 3.71
N LYS A 251 -16.34 10.21 3.63
CA LYS A 251 -17.33 9.67 2.70
C LYS A 251 -18.69 10.33 2.87
N ALA A 252 -19.08 10.61 4.12
CA ALA A 252 -20.34 11.25 4.48
C ALA A 252 -20.43 12.74 4.07
N ASP A 253 -19.31 13.41 3.77
CA ASP A 253 -19.33 14.82 3.35
C ASP A 253 -20.04 14.97 2.01
N ARG A 254 -21.02 15.85 1.96
CA ARG A 254 -21.88 16.01 0.77
C ARG A 254 -21.21 16.78 -0.38
N ARG A 255 -20.25 17.65 -0.05
CA ARG A 255 -19.55 18.44 -1.07
C ARG A 255 -18.50 17.60 -1.75
N GLN A 256 -18.64 17.41 -3.06
CA GLN A 256 -17.69 16.68 -3.90
C GLN A 256 -17.64 17.27 -5.31
N LEU A 257 -16.57 17.00 -6.03
CA LEU A 257 -16.32 17.55 -7.36
C LEU A 257 -17.04 16.77 -8.47
N LEU A 258 -17.13 15.45 -8.34
CA LEU A 258 -17.65 14.54 -9.36
C LEU A 258 -18.75 13.66 -8.76
N PRO A 259 -19.68 13.16 -9.59
CA PRO A 259 -20.66 12.17 -9.15
C PRO A 259 -19.96 10.87 -8.73
N ASP A 260 -20.57 10.16 -7.79
CA ASP A 260 -20.13 8.82 -7.42
C ASP A 260 -20.29 7.87 -8.63
N PRO A 261 -19.28 7.03 -8.92
CA PRO A 261 -19.42 6.03 -9.96
C PRO A 261 -20.47 4.98 -9.56
N PRO A 262 -20.99 4.19 -10.53
CA PRO A 262 -21.89 3.09 -10.23
C PRO A 262 -21.29 2.14 -9.18
N ALA A 263 -22.12 1.60 -8.31
CA ALA A 263 -21.73 0.58 -7.34
C ALA A 263 -22.01 -0.84 -7.89
N PRO A 264 -21.22 -1.86 -7.53
CA PRO A 264 -21.48 -3.24 -7.90
C PRO A 264 -22.78 -3.76 -7.26
N ALA A 265 -23.41 -4.72 -7.89
CA ALA A 265 -24.59 -5.38 -7.34
C ALA A 265 -24.22 -6.07 -6.01
N GLY A 266 -25.07 -5.93 -4.99
CA GLY A 266 -24.83 -6.53 -3.67
C GLY A 266 -23.89 -5.73 -2.74
N ALA A 267 -23.31 -4.63 -3.20
CA ALA A 267 -22.41 -3.81 -2.39
C ALA A 267 -23.02 -3.36 -1.05
N ALA A 268 -24.32 -3.07 -1.03
CA ALA A 268 -24.99 -2.65 0.20
C ALA A 268 -25.01 -3.73 1.29
N SER A 269 -25.13 -5.01 0.93
CA SER A 269 -25.08 -6.11 1.88
C SER A 269 -23.65 -6.35 2.39
N ALA A 270 -22.66 -6.24 1.52
CA ALA A 270 -21.26 -6.37 1.90
C ALA A 270 -20.82 -5.23 2.85
N LEU A 271 -21.31 -4.01 2.65
CA LEU A 271 -21.08 -2.89 3.57
C LEU A 271 -21.62 -3.16 4.98
N ALA A 272 -22.77 -3.83 5.11
CA ALA A 272 -23.34 -4.17 6.42
C ALA A 272 -22.46 -5.12 7.22
N GLU A 273 -21.64 -5.94 6.55
CA GLU A 273 -20.72 -6.88 7.18
C GLU A 273 -19.35 -6.27 7.51
N THR A 274 -19.00 -5.14 6.88
CA THR A 274 -17.66 -4.52 7.01
C THR A 274 -17.59 -3.42 8.09
N ARG A 275 -18.45 -3.44 9.08
CA ARG A 275 -18.59 -2.42 10.14
C ARG A 275 -17.34 -2.03 10.94
N HIS A 276 -16.15 -2.48 10.57
CA HIS A 276 -14.95 -2.32 11.41
C HIS A 276 -14.10 -1.07 11.17
N ARG A 277 -14.42 -0.26 10.18
CA ARG A 277 -13.68 1.00 9.98
C ARG A 277 -14.65 2.09 9.53
N ASP A 278 -15.22 2.73 10.54
CA ASP A 278 -16.05 3.89 10.33
C ASP A 278 -15.27 4.99 9.58
N ASP A 279 -16.01 5.95 9.03
CA ASP A 279 -15.50 7.03 8.19
C ASP A 279 -14.79 8.11 9.04
N PHE A 280 -13.59 7.79 9.53
CA PHE A 280 -12.79 8.71 10.36
C PHE A 280 -11.77 9.54 9.58
N GLY A 281 -11.76 9.42 8.23
CA GLY A 281 -10.81 10.13 7.39
C GLY A 281 -9.40 9.52 7.37
N PHE A 282 -9.25 8.24 7.75
CA PHE A 282 -7.97 7.54 7.62
C PHE A 282 -7.52 7.48 6.15
N CYS A 283 -6.27 7.86 5.92
CA CYS A 283 -5.63 7.68 4.63
C CYS A 283 -5.26 6.22 4.40
N ASP A 284 -5.62 5.68 3.25
CA ASP A 284 -5.28 4.31 2.84
C ASP A 284 -4.25 4.27 1.70
N SER A 285 -4.19 5.31 0.89
CA SER A 285 -3.22 5.47 -0.19
C SER A 285 -3.04 6.93 -0.59
N MET A 286 -1.85 7.26 -1.10
CA MET A 286 -1.57 8.53 -1.76
C MET A 286 -0.78 8.28 -3.04
N ALA A 287 -1.02 9.11 -4.06
CA ALA A 287 -0.25 9.15 -5.30
C ALA A 287 -0.10 10.58 -5.79
N TYR A 288 1.13 11.00 -6.09
CA TYR A 288 1.42 12.32 -6.64
C TYR A 288 1.44 12.26 -8.17
N ASP A 289 0.81 13.21 -8.84
CA ASP A 289 0.73 13.26 -10.31
C ASP A 289 2.00 13.77 -10.99
N GLY A 290 3.04 14.05 -10.21
CA GLY A 290 4.30 14.60 -10.71
C GLY A 290 4.22 16.07 -11.09
N LYS A 291 3.09 16.75 -10.87
CA LYS A 291 2.85 18.14 -11.31
C LYS A 291 2.32 19.04 -10.18
N ARG A 292 1.10 18.77 -9.74
CA ARG A 292 0.39 19.66 -8.82
C ARG A 292 -0.46 18.92 -7.78
N TYR A 293 -1.03 17.79 -8.12
CA TYR A 293 -2.04 17.15 -7.28
C TYR A 293 -1.56 15.87 -6.64
N ILE A 294 -1.85 15.72 -5.36
CA ILE A 294 -1.80 14.44 -4.68
C ILE A 294 -3.23 13.91 -4.61
N TYR A 295 -3.42 12.70 -5.12
CA TYR A 295 -4.65 11.96 -4.96
C TYR A 295 -4.53 11.08 -3.71
N ALA A 296 -5.60 11.03 -2.92
CA ALA A 296 -5.62 10.26 -1.68
C ALA A 296 -6.88 9.39 -1.61
N GLY A 297 -6.70 8.11 -1.33
CA GLY A 297 -7.76 7.16 -1.04
C GLY A 297 -7.97 7.03 0.46
N THR A 298 -9.24 7.02 0.91
CA THR A 298 -9.56 6.81 2.32
C THR A 298 -9.93 5.36 2.62
N VAL A 299 -9.78 4.95 3.88
CA VAL A 299 -10.23 3.62 4.35
C VAL A 299 -11.74 3.42 4.15
N ALA A 300 -12.51 4.49 4.12
CA ALA A 300 -13.95 4.43 3.84
C ALA A 300 -14.29 4.40 2.34
N GLY A 301 -13.30 4.55 1.45
CA GLY A 301 -13.48 4.47 0.00
C GLY A 301 -13.80 5.78 -0.69
N ALA A 302 -13.50 6.92 -0.09
CA ALA A 302 -13.52 8.22 -0.77
C ALA A 302 -12.20 8.46 -1.50
N LEU A 303 -12.29 9.08 -2.68
CA LEU A 303 -11.17 9.66 -3.41
C LEU A 303 -11.12 11.17 -3.13
N CYS A 304 -9.97 11.62 -2.68
CA CYS A 304 -9.70 13.03 -2.40
C CYS A 304 -8.56 13.54 -3.27
N ARG A 305 -8.47 14.87 -3.41
CA ARG A 305 -7.40 15.57 -4.12
C ARG A 305 -6.85 16.67 -3.24
N ILE A 306 -5.54 16.75 -3.14
CA ILE A 306 -4.79 17.79 -2.44
C ILE A 306 -4.06 18.63 -3.49
N ASP A 307 -4.24 19.93 -3.49
CA ASP A 307 -3.51 20.87 -4.34
C ASP A 307 -2.22 21.28 -3.60
N THR A 308 -1.06 20.84 -4.08
CA THR A 308 0.24 21.11 -3.43
C THR A 308 0.66 22.58 -3.46
N GLN A 309 0.04 23.41 -4.31
CA GLN A 309 0.34 24.84 -4.41
C GLN A 309 -0.47 25.70 -3.45
N THR A 310 -1.71 25.28 -3.16
CA THR A 310 -2.65 26.06 -2.33
C THR A 310 -2.97 25.38 -1.00
N ASP A 311 -2.53 24.14 -0.81
CA ASP A 311 -2.86 23.26 0.32
C ASP A 311 -4.37 22.94 0.43
N ALA A 312 -5.15 23.25 -0.61
CA ALA A 312 -6.58 22.96 -0.63
C ALA A 312 -6.85 21.46 -0.77
N VAL A 313 -7.82 20.96 0.00
CA VAL A 313 -8.22 19.56 0.00
C VAL A 313 -9.69 19.44 -0.42
N GLU A 314 -9.95 18.61 -1.42
CA GLU A 314 -11.28 18.43 -1.99
C GLU A 314 -11.62 16.93 -2.07
N LYS A 315 -12.88 16.59 -1.79
CA LYS A 315 -13.41 15.26 -2.12
C LYS A 315 -13.74 15.23 -3.61
N MET A 316 -13.22 14.26 -4.32
CA MET A 316 -13.58 14.03 -5.72
C MET A 316 -14.89 13.25 -5.81
N ALA A 317 -14.97 12.07 -5.22
CA ALA A 317 -16.15 11.21 -5.18
C ALA A 317 -16.01 10.11 -4.13
N ASN A 318 -17.09 9.39 -3.83
CA ASN A 318 -17.06 8.12 -3.14
C ASN A 318 -16.89 7.00 -4.16
N VAL A 319 -15.69 6.44 -4.26
CA VAL A 319 -15.34 5.57 -5.39
C VAL A 319 -15.38 4.09 -5.06
N MET A 320 -15.11 3.69 -3.81
CA MET A 320 -15.20 2.30 -3.39
C MET A 320 -16.52 2.04 -2.67
N ALA A 321 -17.29 1.11 -3.21
CA ALA A 321 -18.57 0.74 -2.63
C ALA A 321 -18.41 -0.04 -1.33
N THR A 322 -17.38 -0.90 -1.23
CA THR A 322 -17.16 -1.84 -0.13
C THR A 322 -15.81 -1.63 0.55
N GLY A 323 -15.72 -0.60 1.41
CA GLY A 323 -14.57 -0.44 2.31
C GLY A 323 -13.35 0.20 1.65
N ARG A 324 -12.18 -0.34 1.92
CA ARG A 324 -10.86 0.27 1.72
C ARG A 324 -10.51 0.66 0.28
N PHE A 325 -9.71 1.73 0.17
CA PHE A 325 -9.15 2.19 -1.10
C PHE A 325 -7.60 2.22 -1.04
N PRO A 326 -6.96 1.04 -1.00
CA PRO A 326 -5.53 0.95 -0.75
C PRO A 326 -4.66 1.12 -1.99
N GLY A 327 -5.12 0.74 -3.16
CA GLY A 327 -4.34 0.83 -4.40
C GLY A 327 -4.62 2.14 -5.12
N LEU A 328 -3.57 2.94 -5.39
CA LEU A 328 -3.68 4.19 -6.12
C LEU A 328 -2.38 4.48 -6.86
N THR A 329 -2.47 4.73 -8.17
CA THR A 329 -1.32 5.08 -9.00
C THR A 329 -1.69 6.05 -10.11
N VAL A 330 -0.72 6.82 -10.59
CA VAL A 330 -0.86 7.73 -11.72
C VAL A 330 0.02 7.24 -12.86
N ALA A 331 -0.55 7.03 -14.03
CA ALA A 331 0.17 6.69 -15.25
C ALA A 331 0.96 7.88 -15.80
N GLU A 332 1.90 7.63 -16.72
CA GLU A 332 2.76 8.67 -17.31
C GLU A 332 1.95 9.79 -18.03
N ASP A 333 0.79 9.46 -18.58
CA ASP A 333 -0.12 10.42 -19.23
C ASP A 333 -0.96 11.25 -18.24
N GLY A 334 -0.90 10.93 -16.96
CA GLY A 334 -1.66 11.56 -15.89
C GLY A 334 -2.98 10.84 -15.55
N THR A 335 -3.32 9.75 -16.24
CA THR A 335 -4.50 8.94 -15.88
C THR A 335 -4.31 8.33 -14.50
N LEU A 336 -5.28 8.54 -13.61
CA LEU A 336 -5.32 7.96 -12.28
C LEU A 336 -6.03 6.62 -12.34
N TYR A 337 -5.41 5.60 -11.77
CA TYR A 337 -5.99 4.31 -11.51
C TYR A 337 -6.07 4.05 -10.02
N GLY A 338 -7.15 3.43 -9.60
CA GLY A 338 -7.35 3.04 -8.22
C GLY A 338 -7.98 1.66 -8.12
N ALA A 339 -7.65 0.94 -7.05
CA ALA A 339 -8.20 -0.38 -6.79
C ALA A 339 -8.44 -0.60 -5.30
N GLY A 340 -9.49 -1.35 -4.98
CA GLY A 340 -9.84 -1.62 -3.60
C GLY A 340 -11.03 -2.57 -3.48
N GLY A 341 -11.71 -2.46 -2.36
CA GLY A 341 -12.81 -3.36 -2.00
C GLY A 341 -12.36 -4.53 -1.13
N MET A 342 -13.29 -5.31 -0.67
CA MET A 342 -13.07 -6.41 0.27
C MET A 342 -14.01 -7.59 -0.02
N LYS A 343 -13.63 -8.78 0.43
CA LYS A 343 -14.47 -10.00 0.44
C LYS A 343 -15.05 -10.36 -0.94
N GLY A 344 -14.22 -10.30 -1.98
CA GLY A 344 -14.66 -10.61 -3.35
C GLY A 344 -15.49 -9.51 -4.05
N HIS A 345 -15.72 -8.38 -3.39
CA HIS A 345 -16.30 -7.19 -4.01
C HIS A 345 -15.19 -6.20 -4.34
N THR A 346 -14.21 -6.63 -5.11
CA THR A 346 -13.11 -5.79 -5.57
C THR A 346 -13.56 -4.91 -6.73
N GLN A 347 -12.96 -3.73 -6.77
CA GLN A 347 -13.32 -2.68 -7.72
C GLN A 347 -12.06 -1.98 -8.21
N VAL A 348 -12.02 -1.68 -9.49
CA VAL A 348 -11.00 -0.84 -10.11
C VAL A 348 -11.68 0.43 -10.63
N ILE A 349 -11.02 1.56 -10.47
CA ILE A 349 -11.47 2.83 -11.04
C ILE A 349 -10.43 3.40 -11.98
N ARG A 350 -10.90 4.25 -12.91
CA ARG A 350 -10.08 5.08 -13.79
C ARG A 350 -10.61 6.49 -13.82
N TYR A 351 -9.73 7.47 -13.66
CA TYR A 351 -10.04 8.88 -13.82
C TYR A 351 -9.00 9.53 -14.74
N ARG A 352 -9.45 10.14 -15.82
CA ARG A 352 -8.61 10.99 -16.65
C ARG A 352 -8.78 12.45 -16.22
N PRO A 353 -7.68 13.18 -15.96
CA PRO A 353 -7.79 14.59 -15.60
C PRO A 353 -8.58 15.38 -16.65
N GLY A 354 -9.63 16.07 -16.18
CA GLY A 354 -10.54 16.81 -17.05
C GLY A 354 -11.85 16.09 -17.38
N ASP A 355 -11.96 14.80 -17.11
CA ASP A 355 -13.25 14.10 -17.25
C ASP A 355 -14.23 14.56 -16.15
N GLU A 356 -15.53 14.59 -16.50
CA GLU A 356 -16.61 14.92 -15.56
C GLU A 356 -17.08 13.72 -14.73
N ARG A 357 -16.42 12.57 -14.88
CA ARG A 357 -16.78 11.32 -14.20
C ARG A 357 -15.58 10.43 -13.94
N ILE A 358 -15.79 9.49 -13.03
CA ILE A 358 -14.86 8.39 -12.75
C ILE A 358 -15.50 7.11 -13.31
N ASP A 359 -14.75 6.39 -14.15
CA ASP A 359 -15.15 5.06 -14.60
C ASP A 359 -14.91 4.03 -13.49
N SER A 360 -15.80 3.05 -13.37
CA SER A 360 -15.72 2.00 -12.34
C SER A 360 -15.98 0.63 -12.96
N PHE A 361 -15.16 -0.35 -12.56
CA PHE A 361 -15.14 -1.70 -13.09
C PHE A 361 -15.21 -2.70 -11.94
N PHE A 362 -16.13 -3.64 -12.03
CA PHE A 362 -16.38 -4.69 -11.04
C PHE A 362 -16.44 -6.05 -11.72
N ASP A 363 -16.76 -7.08 -10.93
CA ASP A 363 -16.86 -8.47 -11.42
C ASP A 363 -15.53 -8.93 -12.03
N LEU A 364 -14.45 -8.63 -11.29
CA LEU A 364 -13.09 -8.97 -11.68
C LEU A 364 -12.89 -10.48 -11.49
N VAL A 365 -13.27 -11.27 -12.47
CA VAL A 365 -13.18 -12.73 -12.44
C VAL A 365 -12.37 -13.22 -13.64
N ASP A 366 -11.31 -13.98 -13.38
CA ASP A 366 -10.60 -14.73 -14.40
C ASP A 366 -11.42 -15.97 -14.77
N PRO A 367 -11.93 -16.06 -16.00
CA PRO A 367 -12.76 -17.19 -16.40
C PRO A 367 -12.00 -18.52 -16.46
N ALA A 368 -10.67 -18.49 -16.57
CA ALA A 368 -9.86 -19.70 -16.65
C ALA A 368 -9.82 -20.47 -15.32
N ILE A 369 -9.90 -19.75 -14.19
CA ILE A 369 -9.88 -20.36 -12.86
C ILE A 369 -11.18 -20.14 -12.09
N ASN A 370 -12.13 -19.40 -12.66
CA ASN A 370 -13.41 -19.01 -12.07
C ASN A 370 -13.23 -18.39 -10.67
N ASP A 371 -12.26 -17.51 -10.54
CA ASP A 371 -11.91 -16.83 -9.28
C ASP A 371 -11.50 -15.38 -9.56
N GLY A 372 -11.51 -14.54 -8.53
CA GLY A 372 -11.12 -13.14 -8.59
C GLY A 372 -10.32 -12.70 -7.37
N PRO A 373 -9.75 -11.49 -7.37
CA PRO A 373 -9.00 -10.99 -6.24
C PRO A 373 -9.92 -10.80 -5.02
N ALA A 374 -9.56 -11.42 -3.90
CA ALA A 374 -10.32 -11.29 -2.65
C ALA A 374 -10.14 -9.91 -2.01
N ARG A 375 -8.93 -9.36 -2.12
CA ARG A 375 -8.55 -8.05 -1.56
C ARG A 375 -7.35 -7.50 -2.33
N ILE A 376 -7.53 -6.37 -2.98
CA ILE A 376 -6.42 -5.68 -3.63
C ILE A 376 -5.76 -4.76 -2.60
N HIS A 377 -4.44 -4.80 -2.53
CA HIS A 377 -3.65 -4.03 -1.57
C HIS A 377 -2.87 -2.89 -2.24
N GLU A 378 -2.36 -3.12 -3.43
CA GLU A 378 -1.66 -2.12 -4.22
C GLU A 378 -1.82 -2.41 -5.71
N LEU A 379 -1.52 -1.41 -6.55
CA LEU A 379 -1.49 -1.60 -7.99
C LEU A 379 -0.35 -0.81 -8.63
N ALA A 380 0.13 -1.34 -9.76
CA ALA A 380 1.00 -0.65 -10.69
C ALA A 380 0.36 -0.61 -12.08
N VAL A 381 0.83 0.29 -12.92
CA VAL A 381 0.40 0.43 -14.32
C VAL A 381 1.63 0.54 -15.21
N ASP A 382 1.62 -0.14 -16.35
CA ASP A 382 2.65 0.01 -17.37
C ASP A 382 2.30 1.09 -18.41
N ARG A 383 3.18 1.24 -19.41
CA ARG A 383 3.02 2.25 -20.46
C ARG A 383 1.83 1.99 -21.39
N ASP A 384 1.37 0.74 -21.47
CA ASP A 384 0.25 0.30 -22.30
C ASP A 384 -1.06 0.27 -21.50
N HIS A 385 -1.07 0.88 -20.31
CA HIS A 385 -2.20 0.89 -19.37
C HIS A 385 -2.64 -0.50 -18.87
N GLN A 386 -1.75 -1.50 -18.96
CA GLN A 386 -1.96 -2.76 -18.28
C GLN A 386 -1.80 -2.55 -16.78
N LEU A 387 -2.78 -2.97 -16.01
CA LEU A 387 -2.77 -2.91 -14.55
C LEU A 387 -2.21 -4.21 -13.98
N TYR A 388 -1.45 -4.08 -12.90
CA TYR A 388 -0.93 -5.17 -12.07
C TYR A 388 -1.46 -4.97 -10.66
N LEU A 389 -2.30 -5.89 -10.19
CA LEU A 389 -3.02 -5.77 -8.93
C LEU A 389 -2.44 -6.76 -7.92
N ALA A 390 -1.92 -6.25 -6.83
CA ALA A 390 -1.39 -7.05 -5.73
C ALA A 390 -2.52 -7.51 -4.82
N GLU A 391 -2.77 -8.81 -4.77
CA GLU A 391 -3.72 -9.39 -3.83
C GLU A 391 -3.01 -9.73 -2.53
N ASN A 392 -3.57 -9.30 -1.39
CA ASN A 392 -3.06 -9.69 -0.09
C ASN A 392 -4.12 -10.36 0.79
N ASP A 393 -3.64 -11.06 1.82
CA ASP A 393 -4.45 -11.65 2.90
C ASP A 393 -5.68 -12.40 2.39
N ASN A 394 -5.54 -13.23 1.35
CA ASN A 394 -6.59 -14.12 0.95
C ASN A 394 -6.75 -15.23 2.00
N HIS A 395 -7.95 -15.36 2.55
CA HIS A 395 -8.22 -16.28 3.66
C HIS A 395 -8.52 -17.71 3.22
N GLN A 396 -8.50 -18.01 1.94
CA GLN A 396 -8.85 -19.31 1.37
C GLN A 396 -7.70 -19.99 0.65
N ARG A 397 -6.73 -19.20 0.18
CA ARG A 397 -5.58 -19.66 -0.59
C ARG A 397 -4.41 -18.69 -0.52
N SER A 398 -3.27 -19.08 -1.05
CA SER A 398 -2.18 -18.16 -1.37
C SER A 398 -2.71 -17.03 -2.26
N SER A 399 -2.26 -15.82 -2.04
CA SER A 399 -2.64 -14.67 -2.86
C SER A 399 -1.97 -14.74 -4.24
N TYR A 400 -2.58 -14.11 -5.25
CA TYR A 400 -2.09 -14.05 -6.62
C TYR A 400 -1.74 -12.62 -7.02
N LEU A 401 -0.89 -12.50 -8.03
CA LEU A 401 -0.76 -11.27 -8.81
C LEU A 401 -1.80 -11.31 -9.93
N TRP A 402 -2.54 -10.23 -10.10
CA TRP A 402 -3.55 -10.13 -11.16
C TRP A 402 -3.14 -9.08 -12.18
N THR A 403 -3.40 -9.35 -13.44
CA THR A 403 -3.37 -8.33 -14.48
C THR A 403 -4.78 -7.97 -14.90
N ALA A 404 -5.02 -6.69 -15.19
CA ALA A 404 -6.31 -6.24 -15.70
C ALA A 404 -6.11 -5.21 -16.82
N ARG A 405 -6.84 -5.38 -17.92
CA ARG A 405 -6.93 -4.39 -18.99
C ARG A 405 -8.35 -3.85 -19.04
N LEU A 406 -8.45 -2.54 -18.86
CA LEU A 406 -9.74 -1.84 -18.88
C LEU A 406 -10.12 -1.48 -20.31
N PRO A 407 -11.43 -1.48 -20.64
CA PRO A 407 -11.91 -1.11 -21.95
C PRO A 407 -11.69 0.35 -22.32
#